data_208be949880daba913e347b7264f6ad6
#
_entry.id   208be949880daba913e347b7264f6ad6
#
_cell.length_a   1.000
_cell.length_b   1.000
_cell.length_c   1.000
_cell.angle_alpha   90.00
_cell.angle_beta   90.00
_cell.angle_gamma   90.00
#
_symmetry.space_group_name_H-M   'P 1'
#
loop_
_entity.id
_entity.type
_entity.pdbx_description
1 polymer ?
#
loop_
_entity_poly.entity_id
_entity_poly.type
_entity_poly.pdbx_seq_one_letter_code
_entity_poly.pdbx_strand_id
1 'polypeptide(L)'
;MRHIDITNELSSMRLDRLIKLECKITHSAICSLIRHGDILVNGEISDISYRVKDGDKVSISSTVGILNEAVTSNEYPQSYLEKIRQMMIYENDDIIIVNKTFGIAVQGGSGVERSLDKALNQIYGKQIYVVHRLDADTSGVMIFAKNRQSAQKISSYFRDHLIEKYYISLNIGVPNKLSDTIKTDDMITNFDVVESKDNISCMLFKPITGKKHQIRRHSLEINCPIIGDDKYGYEKTKELSKKLHLCAFYIKILEYGAFSLTILPNHITKTIDSLGFNQQNIINKVKMYIEGK
;
A
#
# COMPACT_ATOMS: atom_id res chain seq x y z
N MET A 1 -17.25 -11.87 32.23
CA MET A 1 -15.85 -11.75 31.79
C MET A 1 -15.36 -13.10 31.28
N ARG A 2 -14.78 -13.16 30.10
CA ARG A 2 -14.07 -14.35 29.56
C ARG A 2 -12.58 -14.22 29.89
N HIS A 3 -11.94 -15.30 30.27
CA HIS A 3 -10.48 -15.32 30.56
C HIS A 3 -9.78 -16.23 29.56
N ILE A 4 -8.57 -15.83 29.17
CA ILE A 4 -7.64 -16.60 28.36
C ILE A 4 -6.35 -16.72 29.16
N ASP A 5 -6.03 -17.93 29.58
CA ASP A 5 -4.76 -18.23 30.23
C ASP A 5 -3.69 -18.45 29.14
N ILE A 6 -2.62 -17.71 29.22
CA ILE A 6 -1.57 -17.74 28.19
C ILE A 6 -0.63 -18.92 28.50
N THR A 7 -0.56 -19.82 27.55
CA THR A 7 0.37 -20.97 27.56
C THR A 7 1.62 -20.66 26.72
N ASN A 8 2.62 -21.51 26.81
CA ASN A 8 3.86 -21.41 26.02
C ASN A 8 3.60 -21.25 24.51
N GLU A 9 2.56 -21.87 23.96
CA GLU A 9 2.21 -21.79 22.53
C GLU A 9 1.75 -20.39 22.12
N LEU A 10 1.11 -19.65 23.02
CA LEU A 10 0.63 -18.29 22.80
C LEU A 10 1.63 -17.22 23.23
N SER A 11 2.68 -17.63 23.97
CA SER A 11 3.73 -16.74 24.49
C SER A 11 4.42 -15.96 23.37
N SER A 12 4.81 -14.73 23.65
CA SER A 12 5.41 -13.76 22.70
C SER A 12 4.48 -13.26 21.59
N MET A 13 3.21 -13.69 21.55
CA MET A 13 2.22 -13.13 20.64
C MET A 13 1.85 -11.70 21.08
N ARG A 14 1.61 -10.78 20.14
CA ARG A 14 1.10 -9.45 20.48
C ARG A 14 -0.35 -9.54 20.96
N LEU A 15 -0.72 -8.73 21.95
CA LEU A 15 -2.06 -8.67 22.52
C LEU A 15 -3.14 -8.41 21.45
N ASP A 16 -2.90 -7.44 20.55
CA ASP A 16 -3.84 -7.14 19.45
C ASP A 16 -4.08 -8.36 18.54
N ARG A 17 -3.05 -9.15 18.28
CA ARG A 17 -3.14 -10.35 17.46
C ARG A 17 -3.87 -11.47 18.18
N LEU A 18 -3.61 -11.66 19.48
CA LEU A 18 -4.31 -12.64 20.31
C LEU A 18 -5.82 -12.33 20.33
N ILE A 19 -6.19 -11.09 20.65
CA ILE A 19 -7.60 -10.69 20.72
C ILE A 19 -8.28 -10.80 19.36
N LYS A 20 -7.59 -10.48 18.27
CA LYS A 20 -8.13 -10.63 16.93
C LYS A 20 -8.44 -12.09 16.58
N LEU A 21 -7.60 -13.02 17.00
CA LEU A 21 -7.82 -14.47 16.79
C LEU A 21 -9.02 -14.96 17.60
N GLU A 22 -9.10 -14.56 18.87
CA GLU A 22 -10.10 -15.03 19.81
C GLU A 22 -11.49 -14.40 19.64
N CYS A 23 -11.53 -13.12 19.29
CA CYS A 23 -12.79 -12.35 19.24
C CYS A 23 -13.23 -12.00 17.82
N LYS A 24 -12.39 -12.20 16.79
CA LYS A 24 -12.68 -11.89 15.37
C LYS A 24 -13.15 -10.45 15.12
N ILE A 25 -12.73 -9.50 15.97
CA ILE A 25 -13.09 -8.08 15.88
C ILE A 25 -11.99 -7.25 15.17
N THR A 26 -12.34 -6.03 14.77
CA THR A 26 -11.41 -5.14 14.05
C THR A 26 -10.32 -4.59 14.98
N HIS A 27 -9.15 -4.24 14.43
CA HIS A 27 -8.07 -3.63 15.21
C HIS A 27 -8.51 -2.33 15.91
N SER A 28 -9.36 -1.51 15.28
CA SER A 28 -9.91 -0.30 15.88
C SER A 28 -10.79 -0.61 17.10
N ALA A 29 -11.60 -1.67 17.02
CA ALA A 29 -12.41 -2.13 18.16
C ALA A 29 -11.51 -2.63 19.30
N ILE A 30 -10.43 -3.39 18.99
CA ILE A 30 -9.45 -3.84 19.98
C ILE A 30 -8.81 -2.64 20.69
N CYS A 31 -8.35 -1.63 19.95
CA CYS A 31 -7.79 -0.38 20.52
C CYS A 31 -8.76 0.32 21.46
N SER A 32 -10.05 0.38 21.09
CA SER A 32 -11.08 1.00 21.91
C SER A 32 -11.31 0.21 23.20
N LEU A 33 -11.49 -1.11 23.09
CA LEU A 33 -11.76 -1.99 24.23
C LEU A 33 -10.61 -2.01 25.26
N ILE A 34 -9.36 -2.01 24.79
CA ILE A 34 -8.19 -1.91 25.70
C ILE A 34 -8.20 -0.56 26.42
N ARG A 35 -8.44 0.54 25.73
CA ARG A 35 -8.50 1.89 26.34
C ARG A 35 -9.60 2.05 27.36
N HIS A 36 -10.75 1.39 27.16
CA HIS A 36 -11.89 1.45 28.08
C HIS A 36 -11.80 0.42 29.22
N GLY A 37 -10.75 -0.42 29.23
CA GLY A 37 -10.57 -1.46 30.26
C GLY A 37 -11.47 -2.69 30.06
N ASP A 38 -12.04 -2.87 28.89
CA ASP A 38 -12.82 -4.06 28.52
C ASP A 38 -11.92 -5.27 28.20
N ILE A 39 -10.65 -5.01 27.96
CA ILE A 39 -9.58 -6.01 27.80
C ILE A 39 -8.45 -5.65 28.75
N LEU A 40 -8.11 -6.58 29.65
CA LEU A 40 -7.09 -6.42 30.67
C LEU A 40 -6.08 -7.56 30.59
N VAL A 41 -4.83 -7.30 30.94
CA VAL A 41 -3.78 -8.30 31.15
C VAL A 41 -3.43 -8.29 32.63
N ASN A 42 -3.57 -9.42 33.30
CA ASN A 42 -3.36 -9.57 34.75
C ASN A 42 -4.16 -8.55 35.59
N GLY A 43 -5.35 -8.15 35.09
CA GLY A 43 -6.23 -7.19 35.76
C GLY A 43 -5.93 -5.71 35.44
N GLU A 44 -4.92 -5.40 34.64
CA GLU A 44 -4.52 -4.03 34.30
C GLU A 44 -4.65 -3.72 32.80
N ILE A 45 -4.84 -2.43 32.47
CA ILE A 45 -4.80 -1.94 31.08
C ILE A 45 -3.36 -2.05 30.58
N SER A 46 -3.19 -2.68 29.43
CA SER A 46 -1.88 -2.91 28.80
C SER A 46 -1.75 -2.18 27.48
N ASP A 47 -0.52 -2.01 26.97
CA ASP A 47 -0.30 -1.52 25.61
C ASP A 47 -0.81 -2.52 24.57
N ILE A 48 -1.38 -2.03 23.49
CA ILE A 48 -1.92 -2.85 22.40
C ILE A 48 -0.85 -3.76 21.76
N SER A 49 0.41 -3.32 21.79
CA SER A 49 1.57 -4.04 21.25
C SER A 49 2.21 -4.97 22.28
N TYR A 50 1.68 -5.02 23.52
CA TYR A 50 2.19 -5.90 24.57
C TYR A 50 2.32 -7.33 24.05
N ARG A 51 3.45 -7.97 24.34
CA ARG A 51 3.68 -9.37 24.02
C ARG A 51 3.36 -10.21 25.24
N VAL A 52 2.28 -10.98 25.14
CA VAL A 52 1.84 -11.85 26.24
C VAL A 52 2.90 -12.89 26.59
N LYS A 53 3.01 -13.20 27.88
CA LYS A 53 3.99 -14.14 28.45
C LYS A 53 3.25 -15.37 28.95
N ASP A 54 3.97 -16.48 29.03
CA ASP A 54 3.45 -17.68 29.68
C ASP A 54 3.05 -17.39 31.14
N GLY A 55 1.86 -17.81 31.52
CA GLY A 55 1.24 -17.49 32.83
C GLY A 55 0.46 -16.18 32.89
N ASP A 56 0.49 -15.32 31.85
CA ASP A 56 -0.39 -14.14 31.81
C ASP A 56 -1.86 -14.58 31.73
N LYS A 57 -2.73 -13.77 32.32
CA LYS A 57 -4.19 -13.93 32.24
C LYS A 57 -4.83 -12.75 31.53
N VAL A 58 -5.35 -12.97 30.33
CA VAL A 58 -6.06 -11.94 29.56
C VAL A 58 -7.54 -12.03 29.85
N SER A 59 -8.12 -10.97 30.40
CA SER A 59 -9.55 -10.85 30.72
C SER A 59 -10.27 -10.02 29.67
N ILE A 60 -11.41 -10.51 29.17
CA ILE A 60 -12.21 -9.87 28.13
C ILE A 60 -13.63 -9.68 28.66
N SER A 61 -14.16 -8.46 28.59
CA SER A 61 -15.53 -8.14 28.99
C SER A 61 -16.55 -8.93 28.15
N SER A 62 -17.66 -9.32 28.77
CA SER A 62 -18.78 -10.00 28.09
C SER A 62 -19.44 -9.13 27.00
N THR A 63 -19.28 -7.81 27.07
CA THR A 63 -19.77 -6.88 26.04
C THR A 63 -19.07 -7.09 24.68
N VAL A 64 -17.88 -7.68 24.65
CA VAL A 64 -17.15 -8.02 23.43
C VAL A 64 -17.85 -9.11 22.61
N GLY A 65 -18.61 -9.99 23.24
CA GLY A 65 -19.40 -11.03 22.56
C GLY A 65 -20.54 -10.47 21.70
N ILE A 66 -21.11 -9.34 22.10
CA ILE A 66 -22.22 -8.68 21.37
C ILE A 66 -21.71 -8.05 20.06
N LEU A 67 -20.45 -7.65 19.99
CA LEU A 67 -19.83 -7.08 18.80
C LEU A 67 -19.56 -8.13 17.70
N ASN A 68 -19.54 -9.42 18.05
CA ASN A 68 -19.33 -10.51 17.08
C ASN A 68 -20.55 -10.77 16.19
N GLU A 69 -21.77 -10.49 16.65
CA GLU A 69 -22.98 -10.70 15.87
C GLU A 69 -23.19 -9.61 14.80
N ALA A 70 -22.53 -8.45 14.96
CA ALA A 70 -22.60 -7.35 14.00
C ALA A 70 -21.55 -7.45 12.87
N VAL A 71 -20.61 -8.39 12.92
CA VAL A 71 -19.70 -8.72 11.82
C VAL A 71 -20.36 -9.79 10.93
N THR A 72 -21.58 -9.51 10.46
CA THR A 72 -22.16 -10.23 9.33
C THR A 72 -21.25 -10.06 8.13
N SER A 73 -21.03 -11.13 7.42
CA SER A 73 -20.30 -11.29 6.18
C SER A 73 -20.51 -10.09 5.24
N ASN A 74 -19.66 -9.05 5.36
CA ASN A 74 -19.61 -8.00 4.35
C ASN A 74 -18.91 -8.57 3.12
N GLU A 75 -19.60 -9.50 2.45
CA GLU A 75 -19.19 -9.95 1.13
C GLU A 75 -19.30 -8.78 0.16
N TYR A 76 -18.25 -8.58 -0.59
CA TYR A 76 -18.27 -7.56 -1.61
C TYR A 76 -19.20 -7.99 -2.76
N PRO A 77 -19.97 -7.05 -3.33
CA PRO A 77 -20.82 -7.34 -4.49
C PRO A 77 -20.01 -7.94 -5.63
N GLN A 78 -20.60 -8.89 -6.36
CA GLN A 78 -19.94 -9.56 -7.49
C GLN A 78 -19.39 -8.56 -8.52
N SER A 79 -20.12 -7.45 -8.78
CA SER A 79 -19.66 -6.38 -9.67
C SER A 79 -18.38 -5.69 -9.20
N TYR A 80 -18.14 -5.61 -7.89
CA TYR A 80 -16.89 -5.09 -7.33
C TYR A 80 -15.77 -6.11 -7.48
N LEU A 81 -16.02 -7.38 -7.19
CA LEU A 81 -15.03 -8.45 -7.35
C LEU A 81 -14.58 -8.59 -8.81
N GLU A 82 -15.51 -8.41 -9.75
CA GLU A 82 -15.18 -8.44 -11.17
C GLU A 82 -14.25 -7.29 -11.56
N LYS A 83 -14.46 -6.07 -11.04
CA LYS A 83 -13.51 -4.97 -11.22
C LYS A 83 -12.11 -5.29 -10.68
N ILE A 84 -12.04 -6.02 -9.56
CA ILE A 84 -10.74 -6.43 -8.99
C ILE A 84 -10.08 -7.50 -9.87
N ARG A 85 -10.84 -8.46 -10.43
CA ARG A 85 -10.31 -9.45 -11.38
C ARG A 85 -9.72 -8.77 -12.63
N GLN A 86 -10.37 -7.74 -13.16
CA GLN A 86 -9.89 -6.98 -14.32
C GLN A 86 -8.59 -6.21 -14.04
N MET A 87 -8.23 -5.97 -12.78
CA MET A 87 -6.94 -5.38 -12.41
C MET A 87 -5.79 -6.39 -12.41
N MET A 88 -6.08 -7.69 -12.44
CA MET A 88 -5.05 -8.73 -12.40
C MET A 88 -4.36 -8.81 -13.75
N ILE A 89 -3.03 -8.67 -13.76
CA ILE A 89 -2.20 -8.66 -14.98
C ILE A 89 -1.30 -9.89 -15.09
N TYR A 90 -1.09 -10.59 -13.97
CA TYR A 90 -0.32 -11.84 -13.93
C TYR A 90 -0.67 -12.65 -12.69
N GLU A 91 -0.62 -13.96 -12.82
CA GLU A 91 -0.82 -14.90 -11.73
C GLU A 91 -0.03 -16.19 -11.96
N ASN A 92 0.51 -16.75 -10.88
CA ASN A 92 1.00 -18.13 -10.82
C ASN A 92 0.62 -18.77 -9.47
N ASP A 93 1.24 -19.87 -9.08
CA ASP A 93 0.95 -20.57 -7.82
C ASP A 93 1.35 -19.76 -6.57
N ASP A 94 2.32 -18.87 -6.70
CA ASP A 94 2.91 -18.12 -5.60
C ASP A 94 2.42 -16.69 -5.47
N ILE A 95 2.16 -16.00 -6.59
CA ILE A 95 1.92 -14.57 -6.61
C ILE A 95 0.76 -14.16 -7.51
N ILE A 96 0.22 -12.98 -7.21
CA ILE A 96 -0.70 -12.24 -8.05
C ILE A 96 -0.11 -10.84 -8.26
N ILE A 97 -0.05 -10.39 -9.51
CA ILE A 97 0.28 -9.00 -9.86
C ILE A 97 -0.99 -8.29 -10.30
N VAL A 98 -1.23 -7.14 -9.71
CA VAL A 98 -2.39 -6.30 -10.06
C VAL A 98 -1.96 -4.92 -10.53
N ASN A 99 -2.70 -4.34 -11.46
CA ASN A 99 -2.66 -2.92 -11.79
C ASN A 99 -3.71 -2.18 -10.94
N LYS A 100 -3.32 -1.76 -9.74
CA LYS A 100 -4.23 -1.10 -8.80
C LYS A 100 -4.71 0.24 -9.35
N THR A 101 -6.00 0.45 -9.41
CA THR A 101 -6.58 1.75 -9.78
C THR A 101 -6.52 2.75 -8.62
N PHE A 102 -6.60 4.04 -8.94
CA PHE A 102 -6.74 5.14 -7.99
C PHE A 102 -7.96 4.95 -7.06
N GLY A 103 -7.83 5.36 -5.80
CA GLY A 103 -8.93 5.40 -4.83
C GLY A 103 -9.22 4.07 -4.11
N ILE A 104 -8.46 3.01 -4.37
CA ILE A 104 -8.66 1.72 -3.70
C ILE A 104 -7.58 1.52 -2.63
N ALA A 105 -8.02 1.31 -1.38
CA ALA A 105 -7.13 0.94 -0.29
C ALA A 105 -6.59 -0.48 -0.46
N VAL A 106 -5.31 -0.68 -0.14
CA VAL A 106 -4.67 -2.01 -0.23
C VAL A 106 -5.15 -2.91 0.90
N GLN A 107 -5.23 -2.39 2.12
CA GLN A 107 -5.65 -3.13 3.31
C GLN A 107 -6.80 -2.43 4.01
N GLY A 108 -7.66 -3.22 4.64
CA GLY A 108 -8.69 -2.73 5.52
C GLY A 108 -8.10 -2.01 6.74
N GLY A 109 -8.88 -1.05 7.28
CA GLY A 109 -8.51 -0.28 8.46
C GLY A 109 -9.69 0.57 8.92
N SER A 110 -9.48 1.43 9.93
CA SER A 110 -10.52 2.36 10.40
C SER A 110 -10.96 3.27 9.25
N GLY A 111 -12.27 3.30 8.97
CA GLY A 111 -12.85 4.11 7.89
C GLY A 111 -12.66 3.54 6.47
N VAL A 112 -12.10 2.33 6.31
CA VAL A 112 -11.95 1.66 5.01
C VAL A 112 -13.04 0.60 4.85
N GLU A 113 -14.07 0.91 4.08
CA GLU A 113 -15.15 -0.03 3.78
C GLU A 113 -14.69 -1.17 2.86
N ARG A 114 -13.89 -0.85 1.86
CA ARG A 114 -13.44 -1.78 0.83
C ARG A 114 -11.94 -1.74 0.64
N SER A 115 -11.31 -2.91 0.62
CA SER A 115 -9.87 -3.05 0.42
C SER A 115 -9.53 -4.19 -0.53
N LEU A 116 -8.39 -4.06 -1.18
CA LEU A 116 -7.94 -5.01 -2.19
C LEU A 116 -7.61 -6.38 -1.60
N ASP A 117 -7.01 -6.42 -0.40
CA ASP A 117 -6.71 -7.66 0.31
C ASP A 117 -7.96 -8.49 0.62
N LYS A 118 -9.01 -7.85 1.14
CA LYS A 118 -10.28 -8.55 1.43
C LYS A 118 -10.98 -9.01 0.16
N ALA A 119 -10.96 -8.19 -0.91
CA ALA A 119 -11.53 -8.57 -2.18
C ALA A 119 -10.82 -9.79 -2.79
N LEU A 120 -9.49 -9.81 -2.76
CA LEU A 120 -8.70 -10.96 -3.22
C LEU A 120 -8.96 -12.19 -2.34
N ASN A 121 -9.05 -12.06 -1.02
CA ASN A 121 -9.40 -13.18 -0.14
C ASN A 121 -10.76 -13.78 -0.52
N GLN A 122 -11.75 -12.95 -0.82
CA GLN A 122 -13.08 -13.41 -1.24
C GLN A 122 -13.04 -14.05 -2.64
N ILE A 123 -12.30 -13.49 -3.59
CA ILE A 123 -12.14 -14.05 -4.96
C ILE A 123 -11.53 -15.46 -4.91
N TYR A 124 -10.53 -15.66 -4.06
CA TYR A 124 -9.78 -16.93 -3.98
C TYR A 124 -10.31 -17.90 -2.93
N GLY A 125 -11.26 -17.49 -2.08
CA GLY A 125 -11.76 -18.32 -0.97
C GLY A 125 -10.69 -18.69 0.06
N LYS A 126 -9.55 -17.98 0.07
CA LYS A 126 -8.43 -18.21 0.98
C LYS A 126 -7.67 -16.92 1.30
N GLN A 127 -6.80 -16.98 2.31
CA GLN A 127 -5.93 -15.86 2.65
C GLN A 127 -4.95 -15.54 1.52
N ILE A 128 -5.01 -14.30 1.02
CA ILE A 128 -4.01 -13.67 0.16
C ILE A 128 -3.22 -12.68 1.01
N TYR A 129 -1.91 -12.64 0.84
CA TYR A 129 -0.99 -11.94 1.72
C TYR A 129 -0.52 -10.64 1.08
N VAL A 130 -0.67 -9.54 1.82
CA VAL A 130 -0.10 -8.24 1.44
C VAL A 130 1.38 -8.23 1.84
N VAL A 131 2.27 -8.09 0.90
CA VAL A 131 3.74 -8.07 1.10
C VAL A 131 4.32 -6.66 1.03
N HIS A 132 3.62 -5.73 0.39
CA HIS A 132 3.88 -4.30 0.41
C HIS A 132 2.59 -3.51 0.18
N ARG A 133 2.66 -2.20 0.23
CA ARG A 133 1.47 -1.36 0.02
C ARG A 133 1.76 -0.15 -0.85
N LEU A 134 0.75 0.26 -1.60
CA LEU A 134 0.61 1.57 -2.21
C LEU A 134 -0.42 2.38 -1.43
N ASP A 135 -0.30 3.69 -1.43
CA ASP A 135 -1.35 4.57 -0.89
C ASP A 135 -2.64 4.39 -1.70
N ALA A 136 -3.80 4.69 -1.11
CA ALA A 136 -5.08 4.56 -1.81
C ALA A 136 -5.08 5.33 -3.14
N ASP A 137 -4.51 6.52 -3.13
CA ASP A 137 -4.48 7.42 -4.29
C ASP A 137 -3.36 7.11 -5.30
N THR A 138 -2.38 6.28 -4.93
CA THR A 138 -1.35 5.81 -5.86
C THR A 138 -1.89 4.64 -6.67
N SER A 139 -1.82 4.72 -8.00
CA SER A 139 -2.17 3.64 -8.91
C SER A 139 -0.95 2.82 -9.32
N GLY A 140 -1.17 1.69 -10.03
CA GLY A 140 -0.10 0.95 -10.70
C GLY A 140 0.18 -0.44 -10.17
N VAL A 141 1.33 -0.99 -10.56
CA VAL A 141 1.71 -2.40 -10.33
C VAL A 141 1.93 -2.69 -8.86
N MET A 142 1.27 -3.74 -8.39
CA MET A 142 1.38 -4.22 -7.03
C MET A 142 1.38 -5.75 -6.98
N ILE A 143 2.17 -6.35 -6.05
CA ILE A 143 2.24 -7.79 -5.85
C ILE A 143 1.55 -8.22 -4.56
N PHE A 144 0.88 -9.37 -4.62
CA PHE A 144 0.36 -10.14 -3.48
C PHE A 144 0.93 -11.55 -3.51
N ALA A 145 1.08 -12.19 -2.36
CA ALA A 145 1.47 -13.59 -2.28
C ALA A 145 0.25 -14.48 -2.00
N LYS A 146 0.20 -15.65 -2.66
CA LYS A 146 -0.92 -16.61 -2.56
C LYS A 146 -0.75 -17.62 -1.43
N ASN A 147 0.43 -17.70 -0.83
CA ASN A 147 0.76 -18.58 0.28
C ASN A 147 1.73 -17.91 1.26
N ARG A 148 1.87 -18.51 2.45
CA ARG A 148 2.69 -17.95 3.54
C ARG A 148 4.18 -17.96 3.21
N GLN A 149 4.67 -18.97 2.51
CA GLN A 149 6.08 -19.11 2.15
C GLN A 149 6.52 -18.00 1.21
N SER A 150 5.77 -17.80 0.12
CA SER A 150 6.01 -16.70 -0.83
C SER A 150 5.87 -15.34 -0.15
N ALA A 151 4.91 -15.19 0.78
CA ALA A 151 4.74 -13.95 1.53
C ALA A 151 5.95 -13.61 2.40
N GLN A 152 6.50 -14.59 3.12
CA GLN A 152 7.70 -14.41 3.94
C GLN A 152 8.91 -14.04 3.07
N LYS A 153 9.10 -14.76 1.97
CA LYS A 153 10.20 -14.55 1.01
C LYS A 153 10.16 -13.16 0.38
N ILE A 154 9.02 -12.77 -0.20
CA ILE A 154 8.86 -11.47 -0.84
C ILE A 154 8.97 -10.33 0.17
N SER A 155 8.42 -10.50 1.39
CA SER A 155 8.55 -9.51 2.46
C SER A 155 10.00 -9.32 2.90
N SER A 156 10.85 -10.37 2.89
CA SER A 156 12.28 -10.22 3.14
C SER A 156 12.96 -9.41 2.03
N TYR A 157 12.62 -9.65 0.76
CA TYR A 157 13.17 -8.88 -0.35
C TYR A 157 12.82 -7.38 -0.27
N PHE A 158 11.60 -7.03 0.18
CA PHE A 158 11.25 -5.63 0.44
C PHE A 158 12.06 -5.03 1.58
N ARG A 159 12.22 -5.74 2.68
CA ARG A 159 12.99 -5.29 3.86
C ARG A 159 14.47 -5.11 3.53
N ASP A 160 15.02 -6.01 2.74
CA ASP A 160 16.43 -6.04 2.39
C ASP A 160 16.75 -5.19 1.13
N HIS A 161 15.77 -4.39 0.66
CA HIS A 161 15.86 -3.49 -0.50
C HIS A 161 16.28 -4.17 -1.82
N LEU A 162 15.94 -5.46 -1.99
CA LEU A 162 16.28 -6.26 -3.17
C LEU A 162 15.23 -6.15 -4.31
N ILE A 163 14.19 -5.33 -4.13
CA ILE A 163 13.14 -5.12 -5.12
C ILE A 163 13.34 -3.79 -5.82
N GLU A 164 13.46 -3.81 -7.13
CA GLU A 164 13.46 -2.59 -7.92
C GLU A 164 12.03 -2.12 -8.20
N LYS A 165 11.80 -0.82 -7.98
CA LYS A 165 10.49 -0.19 -8.21
C LYS A 165 10.70 1.13 -8.91
N TYR A 166 9.91 1.39 -9.94
CA TYR A 166 9.91 2.68 -10.63
C TYR A 166 8.50 3.23 -10.69
N TYR A 167 8.42 4.52 -10.45
CA TYR A 167 7.16 5.26 -10.45
C TYR A 167 7.23 6.38 -11.48
N ILE A 168 6.15 6.56 -12.22
CA ILE A 168 5.96 7.73 -13.10
C ILE A 168 5.05 8.72 -12.38
N SER A 169 5.38 10.00 -12.48
CA SER A 169 4.48 11.06 -12.02
C SER A 169 4.46 12.24 -12.99
N LEU A 170 3.39 13.04 -12.92
CA LEU A 170 3.35 14.37 -13.51
C LEU A 170 3.43 15.40 -12.39
N ASN A 171 4.35 16.34 -12.54
CA ASN A 171 4.71 17.30 -11.51
C ASN A 171 4.59 18.74 -12.04
N ILE A 172 4.18 19.67 -11.18
CA ILE A 172 4.30 21.10 -11.47
C ILE A 172 5.72 21.54 -11.14
N GLY A 173 6.39 22.16 -12.09
CA GLY A 173 7.78 22.57 -11.99
C GLY A 173 8.71 21.65 -12.76
N VAL A 174 9.90 22.16 -13.01
CA VAL A 174 11.04 21.40 -13.56
C VAL A 174 12.17 21.57 -12.56
N PRO A 175 12.72 20.48 -12.02
CA PRO A 175 13.79 20.58 -11.03
C PRO A 175 15.08 21.13 -11.67
N ASN A 176 15.94 21.75 -10.86
CA ASN A 176 17.21 22.34 -11.34
C ASN A 176 18.15 21.30 -11.97
N LYS A 177 18.07 20.05 -11.54
CA LYS A 177 18.81 18.93 -12.13
C LYS A 177 17.83 17.96 -12.78
N LEU A 178 18.16 17.48 -13.96
CA LEU A 178 17.32 16.52 -14.69
C LEU A 178 17.43 15.08 -14.15
N SER A 179 18.45 14.81 -13.33
CA SER A 179 18.64 13.52 -12.63
C SER A 179 19.43 13.79 -11.34
N ASP A 180 18.95 13.26 -10.22
CA ASP A 180 19.64 13.37 -8.93
C ASP A 180 19.12 12.34 -7.92
N THR A 181 19.70 12.35 -6.72
CA THR A 181 19.25 11.58 -5.56
C THR A 181 18.79 12.53 -4.46
N ILE A 182 17.54 12.37 -4.03
CA ILE A 182 16.97 13.10 -2.89
C ILE A 182 17.20 12.25 -1.64
N LYS A 183 17.78 12.86 -0.60
CA LYS A 183 18.01 12.23 0.71
C LYS A 183 17.48 13.13 1.80
N THR A 184 16.49 12.65 2.54
CA THR A 184 15.88 13.35 3.67
C THR A 184 15.63 12.36 4.78
N ASP A 185 16.20 12.58 5.95
CA ASP A 185 16.17 11.64 7.07
C ASP A 185 16.65 10.24 6.62
N ASP A 186 15.79 9.23 6.82
CA ASP A 186 16.01 7.83 6.42
C ASP A 186 15.37 7.48 5.05
N MET A 187 15.00 8.48 4.25
CA MET A 187 14.41 8.33 2.92
C MET A 187 15.43 8.62 1.81
N ILE A 188 15.50 7.74 0.82
CA ILE A 188 16.38 7.90 -0.35
C ILE A 188 15.57 7.58 -1.61
N THR A 189 15.54 8.51 -2.56
CA THR A 189 14.88 8.35 -3.86
C THR A 189 15.73 8.92 -4.96
N ASN A 190 16.01 8.13 -5.98
CA ASN A 190 16.59 8.63 -7.23
C ASN A 190 15.46 9.12 -8.14
N PHE A 191 15.71 10.15 -8.92
CA PHE A 191 14.78 10.60 -9.94
C PHE A 191 15.48 10.96 -11.24
N ASP A 192 14.73 10.86 -12.33
CA ASP A 192 15.09 11.34 -13.66
C ASP A 192 13.90 12.11 -14.24
N VAL A 193 14.15 13.23 -14.91
CA VAL A 193 13.13 13.95 -15.70
C VAL A 193 13.08 13.31 -17.08
N VAL A 194 11.96 12.67 -17.37
CA VAL A 194 11.74 11.95 -18.64
C VAL A 194 11.40 12.93 -19.75
N GLU A 195 10.58 13.92 -19.44
CA GLU A 195 10.14 14.96 -20.37
C GLU A 195 9.63 16.17 -19.60
N SER A 196 9.76 17.38 -20.15
CA SER A 196 9.20 18.59 -19.54
C SER A 196 8.73 19.58 -20.59
N LYS A 197 7.65 20.31 -20.28
CA LYS A 197 7.03 21.32 -21.12
C LYS A 197 6.17 22.26 -20.27
N ASP A 198 6.20 23.56 -20.55
CA ASP A 198 5.31 24.58 -19.94
C ASP A 198 5.25 24.50 -18.40
N ASN A 199 6.42 24.39 -17.76
CA ASN A 199 6.55 24.25 -16.30
C ASN A 199 5.87 22.99 -15.71
N ILE A 200 5.67 21.97 -16.53
CA ILE A 200 5.23 20.62 -16.11
C ILE A 200 6.35 19.64 -16.45
N SER A 201 6.63 18.72 -15.54
CA SER A 201 7.58 17.63 -15.77
C SER A 201 6.93 16.25 -15.60
N CYS A 202 7.28 15.34 -16.50
CA CYS A 202 7.06 13.91 -16.33
C CYS A 202 8.33 13.33 -15.69
N MET A 203 8.21 12.78 -14.51
CA MET A 203 9.35 12.29 -13.73
C MET A 203 9.29 10.79 -13.50
N LEU A 204 10.44 10.16 -13.52
CA LEU A 204 10.66 8.77 -13.14
C LEU A 204 11.34 8.75 -11.77
N PHE A 205 10.73 8.09 -10.79
CA PHE A 205 11.29 7.93 -9.46
C PHE A 205 11.67 6.47 -9.19
N LYS A 206 12.86 6.27 -8.63
CA LYS A 206 13.33 4.98 -8.08
C LYS A 206 13.53 5.13 -6.58
N PRO A 207 12.51 4.84 -5.74
CA PRO A 207 12.67 4.87 -4.29
C PRO A 207 13.53 3.68 -3.83
N ILE A 208 14.62 3.96 -3.13
CA ILE A 208 15.51 2.96 -2.52
C ILE A 208 14.89 2.49 -1.21
N THR A 209 14.42 3.41 -0.38
CA THR A 209 13.64 3.13 0.84
C THR A 209 12.14 3.11 0.53
N GLY A 210 11.31 2.73 1.50
CA GLY A 210 9.85 2.59 1.32
C GLY A 210 9.04 3.22 2.43
N LYS A 211 9.23 4.52 2.71
CA LYS A 211 8.52 5.22 3.78
C LYS A 211 7.18 5.79 3.30
N LYS A 212 6.30 6.07 4.26
CA LYS A 212 4.96 6.61 3.98
C LYS A 212 5.05 7.92 3.19
N HIS A 213 4.36 7.97 2.05
CA HIS A 213 4.27 9.11 1.12
C HIS A 213 5.65 9.62 0.63
N GLN A 214 6.69 8.77 0.61
CA GLN A 214 8.06 9.17 0.35
C GLN A 214 8.23 9.98 -0.96
N ILE A 215 7.76 9.47 -2.09
CA ILE A 215 7.87 10.16 -3.39
C ILE A 215 7.13 11.50 -3.36
N ARG A 216 5.95 11.56 -2.76
CA ARG A 216 5.14 12.79 -2.63
C ARG A 216 5.88 13.87 -1.84
N ARG A 217 6.53 13.48 -0.72
CA ARG A 217 7.34 14.38 0.11
C ARG A 217 8.59 14.87 -0.63
N HIS A 218 9.33 13.96 -1.27
CA HIS A 218 10.53 14.29 -2.04
C HIS A 218 10.21 15.17 -3.25
N SER A 219 9.08 14.95 -3.93
CA SER A 219 8.64 15.82 -5.02
C SER A 219 8.40 17.26 -4.55
N LEU A 220 7.79 17.45 -3.37
CA LEU A 220 7.63 18.78 -2.77
C LEU A 220 8.99 19.40 -2.42
N GLU A 221 9.91 18.61 -1.86
CA GLU A 221 11.25 19.08 -1.43
C GLU A 221 12.07 19.65 -2.58
N ILE A 222 11.96 19.06 -3.77
CA ILE A 222 12.60 19.62 -4.98
C ILE A 222 11.76 20.69 -5.70
N ASN A 223 10.75 21.24 -5.03
CA ASN A 223 9.80 22.23 -5.56
C ASN A 223 9.06 21.78 -6.83
N CYS A 224 8.85 20.50 -6.99
CA CYS A 224 8.11 19.89 -8.10
C CYS A 224 6.98 19.01 -7.55
N PRO A 225 5.95 19.54 -6.85
CA PRO A 225 4.87 18.74 -6.27
C PRO A 225 4.07 18.03 -7.37
N ILE A 226 3.56 16.84 -7.02
CA ILE A 226 2.79 16.00 -7.94
C ILE A 226 1.42 16.61 -8.21
N ILE A 227 0.97 16.60 -9.45
CA ILE A 227 -0.39 17.03 -9.85
C ILE A 227 -1.42 16.18 -9.11
N GLY A 228 -2.42 16.86 -8.51
CA GLY A 228 -3.50 16.22 -7.76
C GLY A 228 -3.09 15.71 -6.37
N ASP A 229 -1.93 16.10 -5.86
CA ASP A 229 -1.55 15.81 -4.48
C ASP A 229 -2.31 16.75 -3.52
N ASP A 230 -3.24 16.16 -2.76
CA ASP A 230 -4.10 16.89 -1.80
C ASP A 230 -3.37 17.26 -0.52
N LYS A 231 -2.32 16.55 -0.18
CA LYS A 231 -1.60 16.68 1.09
C LYS A 231 -0.29 17.45 0.98
N TYR A 232 0.47 17.22 -0.08
CA TYR A 232 1.80 17.79 -0.28
C TYR A 232 1.87 18.70 -1.51
N GLY A 233 0.76 18.87 -2.23
CA GLY A 233 0.66 19.79 -3.36
C GLY A 233 0.34 21.22 -2.95
N TYR A 234 0.54 22.14 -3.88
CA TYR A 234 0.03 23.51 -3.80
C TYR A 234 -1.42 23.58 -4.31
N GLU A 235 -2.11 24.68 -4.10
CA GLU A 235 -3.46 24.90 -4.65
C GLU A 235 -3.52 24.59 -6.15
N LYS A 236 -2.55 25.10 -6.91
CA LYS A 236 -2.41 24.88 -8.35
C LYS A 236 -2.32 23.40 -8.77
N THR A 237 -1.79 22.50 -7.92
CA THR A 237 -1.76 21.06 -8.24
C THR A 237 -3.15 20.44 -8.26
N LYS A 238 -4.06 20.97 -7.43
CA LYS A 238 -5.45 20.50 -7.31
C LYS A 238 -6.36 21.07 -8.39
N GLU A 239 -6.06 22.27 -8.89
CA GLU A 239 -6.77 22.87 -10.02
C GLU A 239 -6.64 22.04 -11.29
N LEU A 240 -5.45 21.50 -11.55
CA LEU A 240 -5.18 20.64 -12.72
C LEU A 240 -5.86 19.27 -12.62
N SER A 241 -5.95 18.70 -11.43
CA SER A 241 -6.62 17.42 -11.19
C SER A 241 -6.89 17.19 -9.71
N LYS A 242 -8.02 16.54 -9.41
CA LYS A 242 -8.34 16.02 -8.07
C LYS A 242 -7.76 14.61 -7.82
N LYS A 243 -7.11 14.00 -8.81
CA LYS A 243 -6.53 12.67 -8.70
C LYS A 243 -5.01 12.76 -8.72
N LEU A 244 -4.36 12.08 -7.80
CA LEU A 244 -2.91 12.02 -7.69
C LEU A 244 -2.30 11.41 -8.97
N HIS A 245 -1.42 12.13 -9.62
CA HIS A 245 -0.69 11.70 -10.83
C HIS A 245 0.59 10.98 -10.46
N LEU A 246 0.47 9.91 -9.67
CA LEU A 246 1.56 9.02 -9.26
C LEU A 246 1.18 7.57 -9.57
N CYS A 247 2.02 6.89 -10.34
CA CYS A 247 1.79 5.53 -10.78
C CYS A 247 3.02 4.66 -10.55
N ALA A 248 2.86 3.56 -9.80
CA ALA A 248 3.84 2.49 -9.73
C ALA A 248 3.92 1.79 -11.10
N PHE A 249 4.88 2.17 -11.91
CA PHE A 249 4.95 1.75 -13.32
C PHE A 249 5.61 0.38 -13.50
N TYR A 250 6.61 0.08 -12.66
CA TYR A 250 7.45 -1.11 -12.81
C TYR A 250 7.84 -1.67 -11.45
N ILE A 251 7.88 -2.99 -11.37
CA ILE A 251 8.44 -3.75 -10.25
C ILE A 251 9.24 -4.93 -10.78
N LYS A 252 10.45 -5.14 -10.25
CA LYS A 252 11.26 -6.33 -10.51
C LYS A 252 11.56 -7.04 -9.20
N ILE A 253 11.28 -8.33 -9.18
CA ILE A 253 11.39 -9.18 -8.01
C ILE A 253 12.29 -10.35 -8.37
N LEU A 254 13.30 -10.62 -7.55
CA LEU A 254 14.17 -11.79 -7.70
C LEU A 254 13.30 -13.04 -7.94
N GLU A 255 13.68 -13.94 -8.79
CA GLU A 255 13.01 -15.21 -9.10
C GLU A 255 11.63 -15.08 -9.79
N TYR A 256 10.85 -14.01 -9.54
CA TYR A 256 9.53 -13.82 -10.14
C TYR A 256 9.56 -12.97 -11.41
N GLY A 257 10.68 -12.28 -11.67
CA GLY A 257 10.83 -11.48 -12.88
C GLY A 257 10.40 -10.02 -12.73
N ALA A 258 10.19 -9.38 -13.87
CA ALA A 258 9.83 -7.97 -13.98
C ALA A 258 8.42 -7.78 -14.55
N PHE A 259 7.67 -6.87 -13.95
CA PHE A 259 6.31 -6.53 -14.36
C PHE A 259 6.20 -5.02 -14.56
N SER A 260 5.68 -4.61 -15.70
CA SER A 260 5.47 -3.19 -16.03
C SER A 260 4.09 -2.96 -16.64
N LEU A 261 3.61 -1.72 -16.54
CA LEU A 261 2.43 -1.30 -17.26
C LEU A 261 2.76 -1.08 -18.73
N THR A 262 1.81 -1.37 -19.59
CA THR A 262 1.86 -1.05 -21.02
C THR A 262 1.13 0.27 -21.33
N ILE A 263 0.20 0.65 -20.46
CA ILE A 263 -0.62 1.87 -20.56
C ILE A 263 -0.69 2.50 -19.17
N LEU A 264 -0.52 3.82 -19.10
CA LEU A 264 -0.69 4.58 -17.86
C LEU A 264 -2.18 4.67 -17.47
N PRO A 265 -2.48 4.92 -16.18
CA PRO A 265 -3.85 5.13 -15.73
C PRO A 265 -4.55 6.26 -16.52
N ASN A 266 -5.82 6.06 -16.85
CA ASN A 266 -6.59 6.95 -17.72
C ASN A 266 -6.58 8.43 -17.30
N HIS A 267 -6.59 8.74 -15.98
CA HIS A 267 -6.50 10.12 -15.52
C HIS A 267 -5.13 10.75 -15.81
N ILE A 268 -4.04 9.98 -15.76
CA ILE A 268 -2.68 10.44 -16.11
C ILE A 268 -2.58 10.61 -17.62
N THR A 269 -3.05 9.64 -18.40
CA THR A 269 -3.06 9.71 -19.88
C THR A 269 -3.80 10.95 -20.39
N LYS A 270 -5.00 11.20 -19.87
CA LYS A 270 -5.78 12.39 -20.26
C LYS A 270 -5.04 13.70 -20.01
N THR A 271 -4.32 13.79 -18.88
CA THR A 271 -3.51 14.98 -18.58
C THR A 271 -2.30 15.06 -19.50
N ILE A 272 -1.61 13.95 -19.76
CA ILE A 272 -0.51 13.86 -20.74
C ILE A 272 -0.96 14.40 -22.10
N ASP A 273 -2.09 13.91 -22.60
CA ASP A 273 -2.64 14.32 -23.90
C ASP A 273 -3.03 15.81 -23.93
N SER A 274 -3.69 16.30 -22.85
CA SER A 274 -4.10 17.71 -22.74
C SER A 274 -2.92 18.69 -22.67
N LEU A 275 -1.79 18.25 -22.16
CA LEU A 275 -0.53 19.02 -22.10
C LEU A 275 0.31 18.89 -23.37
N GLY A 276 -0.14 18.07 -24.33
CA GLY A 276 0.56 17.83 -25.59
C GLY A 276 1.84 17.00 -25.45
N PHE A 277 1.96 16.18 -24.43
CA PHE A 277 2.94 15.12 -24.34
C PHE A 277 2.46 13.89 -25.12
N ASN A 278 3.39 12.99 -25.47
CA ASN A 278 3.05 11.70 -26.09
C ASN A 278 3.29 10.55 -25.11
N GLN A 279 2.21 9.87 -24.70
CA GLN A 279 2.27 8.77 -23.74
C GLN A 279 3.23 7.66 -24.19
N GLN A 280 3.21 7.27 -25.48
CA GLN A 280 4.05 6.17 -25.97
C GLN A 280 5.53 6.55 -25.92
N ASN A 281 5.87 7.80 -26.23
CA ASN A 281 7.23 8.31 -26.12
C ASN A 281 7.71 8.30 -24.66
N ILE A 282 6.87 8.71 -23.71
CA ILE A 282 7.17 8.65 -22.27
C ILE A 282 7.45 7.21 -21.87
N ILE A 283 6.56 6.26 -22.20
CA ILE A 283 6.73 4.84 -21.86
C ILE A 283 8.02 4.27 -22.46
N ASN A 284 8.33 4.58 -23.72
CA ASN A 284 9.54 4.12 -24.38
C ASN A 284 10.80 4.68 -23.68
N LYS A 285 10.84 5.98 -23.39
CA LYS A 285 11.94 6.61 -22.66
C LYS A 285 12.11 5.95 -21.27
N VAL A 286 11.03 5.75 -20.53
CA VAL A 286 11.06 5.10 -19.20
C VAL A 286 11.64 3.69 -19.29
N LYS A 287 11.24 2.90 -20.29
CA LYS A 287 11.81 1.56 -20.50
C LYS A 287 13.31 1.62 -20.78
N MET A 288 13.77 2.55 -21.63
CA MET A 288 15.19 2.76 -21.87
C MET A 288 15.96 3.11 -20.59
N TYR A 289 15.40 3.97 -19.72
CA TYR A 289 16.02 4.29 -18.41
C TYR A 289 16.11 3.06 -17.50
N ILE A 290 15.10 2.20 -17.48
CA ILE A 290 15.08 0.99 -16.65
C ILE A 290 16.07 -0.06 -17.16
N GLU A 291 16.16 -0.24 -18.48
CA GLU A 291 17.01 -1.25 -19.13
C GLU A 291 18.48 -0.81 -19.21
N GLY A 292 18.76 0.48 -19.25
CA GLY A 292 20.11 1.06 -19.36
C GLY A 292 20.82 1.26 -18.02
N LYS A 293 20.16 0.96 -16.91
CA LYS A 293 20.69 0.99 -15.54
C LYS A 293 20.77 -0.41 -14.95
#